data_030e4a71dcd237d1a04c2564c8f07b6c
#
_entry.id   030e4a71dcd237d1a04c2564c8f07b6c
#
_cell.length_a   1.000
_cell.length_b   1.000
_cell.length_c   1.000
_cell.angle_alpha   90.00
_cell.angle_beta   90.00
_cell.angle_gamma   90.00
#
_symmetry.space_group_name_H-M   'P 1'
#
loop_
_entity.id
_entity.type
_entity.pdbx_description
1 polymer ?
#
loop_
_entity_poly.entity_id
_entity_poly.type
_entity_poly.pdbx_seq_one_letter_code
_entity_poly.pdbx_strand_id
1 'polypeptide(L)'
;MTCTACGAENRPGARFCVQCGAMLSRACPSCGTAYNEGERFCGECGAALSSEPAIARPVVAPVRVEPASRLAERRHVTVLFADLVGFTQLSQQRDAEDVRELLSRYFDTARTIIARYGGEVEKFIGDAVMAVWGVPTSRENDAERAVRAALELVDAISAFGEEVGAPGLRARAGLLTGEAAVNLGVSGEGMVAGDLVNTASRVQSAAEPGTVYVGDGTRAATEAAIVYEDAGLHELKGKPLPERLWR
;
A
#
# COMPACT_ATOMS: atom_id res chain seq x y z
N MET A 1 -36.73 -7.44 23.40
CA MET A 1 -36.91 -6.00 23.14
C MET A 1 -38.15 -5.81 22.24
N THR A 2 -38.99 -4.82 22.56
CA THR A 2 -40.23 -4.60 21.83
C THR A 2 -40.01 -3.62 20.68
N CYS A 3 -40.54 -3.93 19.50
CA CYS A 3 -40.44 -3.05 18.33
C CYS A 3 -41.31 -1.82 18.50
N THR A 4 -40.75 -0.62 18.37
CA THR A 4 -41.49 0.65 18.49
C THR A 4 -42.44 0.93 17.32
N ALA A 5 -42.23 0.26 16.17
CA ALA A 5 -43.02 0.44 14.96
C ALA A 5 -44.25 -0.47 14.90
N CYS A 6 -44.21 -1.71 15.44
CA CYS A 6 -45.33 -2.66 15.34
C CYS A 6 -45.67 -3.39 16.65
N GLY A 7 -44.99 -3.12 17.76
CA GLY A 7 -45.27 -3.73 19.07
C GLY A 7 -44.81 -5.18 19.24
N ALA A 8 -44.18 -5.78 18.23
CA ALA A 8 -43.76 -7.19 18.29
C ALA A 8 -42.55 -7.38 19.20
N GLU A 9 -42.53 -8.46 19.97
CA GLU A 9 -41.38 -8.85 20.78
C GLU A 9 -40.29 -9.48 19.91
N ASN A 10 -39.05 -9.04 20.13
CA ASN A 10 -37.84 -9.51 19.44
C ASN A 10 -36.80 -9.96 20.47
N ARG A 11 -35.92 -10.84 20.05
CA ARG A 11 -34.80 -11.31 20.90
C ARG A 11 -33.85 -10.14 21.22
N PRO A 12 -33.21 -10.14 22.40
CA PRO A 12 -32.20 -9.16 22.74
C PRO A 12 -31.08 -9.13 21.66
N GLY A 13 -30.70 -7.93 21.22
CA GLY A 13 -29.65 -7.76 20.21
C GLY A 13 -30.09 -7.92 18.75
N ALA A 14 -31.37 -8.10 18.46
CA ALA A 14 -31.88 -8.14 17.09
C ALA A 14 -31.73 -6.77 16.41
N ARG A 15 -31.11 -6.74 15.24
CA ARG A 15 -30.90 -5.51 14.45
C ARG A 15 -32.14 -5.04 13.72
N PHE A 16 -33.03 -5.97 13.36
CA PHE A 16 -34.28 -5.71 12.66
C PHE A 16 -35.43 -6.47 13.30
N CYS A 17 -36.63 -5.90 13.25
CA CYS A 17 -37.85 -6.54 13.74
C CYS A 17 -38.21 -7.72 12.83
N VAL A 18 -38.41 -8.88 13.43
CA VAL A 18 -38.79 -10.11 12.70
C VAL A 18 -40.21 -10.03 12.09
N GLN A 19 -41.06 -9.12 12.54
CA GLN A 19 -42.44 -8.99 12.09
C GLN A 19 -42.62 -7.92 11.00
N CYS A 20 -41.95 -6.76 11.10
CA CYS A 20 -42.17 -5.63 10.20
C CYS A 20 -40.88 -5.12 9.51
N GLY A 21 -39.70 -5.71 9.78
CA GLY A 21 -38.43 -5.33 9.19
C GLY A 21 -37.87 -3.97 9.71
N ALA A 22 -38.53 -3.30 10.63
CA ALA A 22 -38.05 -2.03 11.18
C ALA A 22 -36.72 -2.23 11.93
N MET A 23 -35.80 -1.27 11.81
CA MET A 23 -34.53 -1.30 12.52
C MET A 23 -34.75 -1.14 14.02
N LEU A 24 -34.20 -2.05 14.82
CA LEU A 24 -34.39 -2.10 16.29
C LEU A 24 -33.17 -1.61 17.07
N SER A 25 -31.98 -1.63 16.47
CA SER A 25 -30.75 -1.15 17.09
C SER A 25 -30.16 -0.05 16.23
N ARG A 26 -29.62 0.99 16.88
CA ARG A 26 -28.83 2.02 16.21
C ARG A 26 -27.41 1.49 16.02
N ALA A 27 -26.80 1.82 14.89
CA ALA A 27 -25.39 1.48 14.62
C ALA A 27 -24.51 2.70 14.85
N CYS A 28 -23.35 2.49 15.48
CA CYS A 28 -22.37 3.54 15.65
C CYS A 28 -21.94 4.11 14.28
N PRO A 29 -21.99 5.43 14.07
CA PRO A 29 -21.65 6.03 12.78
C PRO A 29 -20.17 5.87 12.43
N SER A 30 -19.31 5.58 13.42
CA SER A 30 -17.87 5.44 13.23
C SER A 30 -17.43 4.00 12.94
N CYS A 31 -17.94 2.98 13.65
CA CYS A 31 -17.50 1.59 13.54
C CYS A 31 -18.62 0.59 13.19
N GLY A 32 -19.88 1.03 13.10
CA GLY A 32 -21.00 0.16 12.76
C GLY A 32 -21.50 -0.77 13.87
N THR A 33 -20.88 -0.76 15.06
CA THR A 33 -21.31 -1.59 16.21
C THR A 33 -22.67 -1.14 16.70
N ALA A 34 -23.57 -2.10 16.98
CA ALA A 34 -24.89 -1.83 17.51
C ALA A 34 -24.80 -1.25 18.95
N TYR A 35 -25.61 -0.22 19.25
CA TYR A 35 -25.68 0.38 20.57
C TYR A 35 -27.14 0.61 21.00
N ASN A 36 -27.36 0.74 22.30
CA ASN A 36 -28.69 0.94 22.88
C ASN A 36 -29.03 2.42 23.05
N GLU A 37 -30.31 2.73 23.09
CA GLU A 37 -30.77 4.08 23.37
C GLU A 37 -30.36 4.50 24.80
N GLY A 38 -29.69 5.67 24.91
CA GLY A 38 -29.16 6.17 26.18
C GLY A 38 -27.63 6.02 26.34
N GLU A 39 -26.96 5.25 25.50
CA GLU A 39 -25.50 5.19 25.50
C GLU A 39 -24.92 6.47 24.89
N ARG A 40 -24.01 7.13 25.61
CA ARG A 40 -23.41 8.40 25.18
C ARG A 40 -22.17 8.22 24.30
N PHE A 41 -21.49 7.09 24.45
CA PHE A 41 -20.28 6.74 23.70
C PHE A 41 -20.34 5.29 23.26
N CYS A 42 -19.80 4.99 22.10
CA CYS A 42 -19.67 3.63 21.59
C CYS A 42 -18.67 2.85 22.45
N GLY A 43 -19.07 1.68 22.97
CA GLY A 43 -18.22 0.83 23.81
C GLY A 43 -17.02 0.23 23.07
N GLU A 44 -17.07 0.14 21.73
CA GLU A 44 -15.99 -0.44 20.92
C GLU A 44 -14.97 0.60 20.42
N CYS A 45 -15.44 1.78 19.95
CA CYS A 45 -14.55 2.76 19.34
C CYS A 45 -14.49 4.11 20.05
N GLY A 46 -15.25 4.30 21.14
CA GLY A 46 -15.29 5.54 21.92
C GLY A 46 -15.99 6.73 21.25
N ALA A 47 -16.57 6.56 20.06
CA ALA A 47 -17.26 7.65 19.36
C ALA A 47 -18.52 8.09 20.12
N ALA A 48 -18.78 9.41 20.18
CA ALA A 48 -19.98 9.96 20.80
C ALA A 48 -21.25 9.58 20.01
N LEU A 49 -22.27 9.09 20.73
CA LEU A 49 -23.51 8.55 20.16
C LEU A 49 -24.73 9.47 20.38
N SER A 50 -24.61 10.49 21.25
CA SER A 50 -25.69 11.41 21.58
C SER A 50 -25.65 12.67 20.72
N SER A 51 -26.75 12.93 20.02
CA SER A 51 -27.09 14.24 19.45
C SER A 51 -28.06 14.95 20.39
N GLU A 52 -27.60 15.54 21.50
CA GLU A 52 -28.39 16.57 22.18
C GLU A 52 -28.25 17.88 21.40
N PRO A 53 -29.37 18.62 21.19
CA PRO A 53 -29.29 19.94 20.56
C PRO A 53 -28.62 20.92 21.54
N ALA A 54 -27.41 21.31 21.24
CA ALA A 54 -26.68 22.35 21.95
C ALA A 54 -27.47 23.68 21.83
N ILE A 55 -27.84 24.28 22.95
CA ILE A 55 -28.43 25.63 23.08
C ILE A 55 -27.52 26.62 22.32
N ALA A 56 -28.09 27.29 21.35
CA ALA A 56 -27.44 28.22 20.46
C ALA A 56 -26.77 29.39 21.24
N ARG A 57 -25.46 29.37 21.33
CA ARG A 57 -24.64 30.59 21.48
C ARG A 57 -24.36 31.12 20.06
N PRO A 58 -24.37 32.45 19.84
CA PRO A 58 -24.05 32.99 18.54
C PRO A 58 -22.55 32.67 18.25
N VAL A 59 -22.36 31.63 17.53
CA VAL A 59 -21.03 31.27 17.02
C VAL A 59 -20.88 31.97 15.68
N VAL A 60 -19.90 32.88 15.59
CA VAL A 60 -19.32 33.26 14.31
C VAL A 60 -19.15 31.96 13.51
N ALA A 61 -19.81 31.91 12.34
CA ALA A 61 -19.83 30.70 11.51
C ALA A 61 -18.40 30.18 11.36
N PRO A 62 -18.09 28.96 11.82
CA PRO A 62 -16.85 28.34 11.42
C PRO A 62 -16.97 28.19 9.90
N VAL A 63 -16.01 28.79 9.19
CA VAL A 63 -15.74 28.38 7.82
C VAL A 63 -15.85 26.87 7.83
N ARG A 64 -16.82 26.30 7.12
CA ARG A 64 -16.87 24.88 6.84
C ARG A 64 -15.56 24.57 6.12
N VAL A 65 -14.56 24.16 6.87
CA VAL A 65 -13.51 23.33 6.30
C VAL A 65 -14.27 22.03 6.01
N GLU A 66 -14.77 21.91 4.81
CA GLU A 66 -15.12 20.60 4.28
C GLU A 66 -13.90 19.73 4.58
N PRO A 67 -14.08 18.50 5.14
CA PRO A 67 -12.96 17.60 5.21
C PRO A 67 -12.45 17.57 3.77
N ALA A 68 -11.23 18.08 3.55
CA ALA A 68 -10.65 18.17 2.22
C ALA A 68 -10.90 16.78 1.63
N SER A 69 -11.79 16.70 0.67
CA SER A 69 -12.02 15.49 -0.08
C SER A 69 -10.61 15.13 -0.50
N ARG A 70 -10.13 13.97 -0.07
CA ARG A 70 -8.78 13.52 -0.38
C ARG A 70 -8.76 13.37 -1.89
N LEU A 71 -8.52 14.49 -2.58
CA LEU A 71 -8.47 14.55 -4.02
C LEU A 71 -7.24 13.75 -4.40
N ALA A 72 -7.49 12.55 -4.89
CA ALA A 72 -6.45 11.81 -5.55
C ALA A 72 -6.02 12.65 -6.76
N GLU A 73 -4.81 13.17 -6.72
CA GLU A 73 -4.20 13.87 -7.83
C GLU A 73 -3.59 12.86 -8.79
N ARG A 74 -3.70 13.10 -10.09
CA ARG A 74 -2.88 12.37 -11.06
C ARG A 74 -1.49 12.97 -11.07
N ARG A 75 -0.50 12.12 -10.81
CA ARG A 75 0.91 12.51 -10.81
C ARG A 75 1.73 11.52 -11.61
N HIS A 76 2.78 12.03 -12.21
CA HIS A 76 3.81 11.21 -12.81
C HIS A 76 4.76 10.74 -11.71
N VAL A 77 4.81 9.43 -11.49
CA VAL A 77 5.56 8.80 -10.40
C VAL A 77 6.36 7.61 -10.94
N THR A 78 7.36 7.19 -10.19
CA THR A 78 8.04 5.90 -10.42
C THR A 78 7.72 4.97 -9.27
N VAL A 79 7.20 3.78 -9.59
CA VAL A 79 6.84 2.74 -8.63
C VAL A 79 7.85 1.60 -8.75
N LEU A 80 8.40 1.18 -7.63
CA LEU A 80 9.26 0.02 -7.46
C LEU A 80 8.50 -1.08 -6.70
N PHE A 81 8.58 -2.30 -7.20
CA PHE A 81 8.38 -3.50 -6.42
C PHE A 81 9.68 -4.31 -6.39
N ALA A 82 10.05 -4.79 -5.21
CA ALA A 82 11.14 -5.76 -5.07
C ALA A 82 10.72 -6.88 -4.13
N ASP A 83 11.18 -8.10 -4.39
CA ASP A 83 10.77 -9.33 -3.71
C ASP A 83 11.96 -10.26 -3.51
N LEU A 84 11.92 -11.09 -2.48
CA LEU A 84 12.98 -12.05 -2.18
C LEU A 84 12.73 -13.39 -2.90
N VAL A 85 13.66 -13.79 -3.73
CA VAL A 85 13.66 -15.13 -4.34
C VAL A 85 14.38 -16.11 -3.43
N GLY A 86 13.78 -17.28 -3.23
CA GLY A 86 14.33 -18.32 -2.34
C GLY A 86 13.91 -18.18 -0.87
N PHE A 87 13.23 -17.09 -0.50
CA PHE A 87 12.83 -16.83 0.88
C PHE A 87 11.83 -17.87 1.42
N THR A 88 10.84 -18.28 0.64
CA THR A 88 9.86 -19.29 1.07
C THR A 88 10.53 -20.61 1.45
N GLN A 89 11.53 -21.04 0.68
CA GLN A 89 12.28 -22.25 0.99
C GLN A 89 13.16 -22.07 2.22
N LEU A 90 13.80 -20.91 2.34
CA LEU A 90 14.62 -20.54 3.49
C LEU A 90 13.81 -20.52 4.79
N SER A 91 12.62 -19.93 4.76
CA SER A 91 11.73 -19.82 5.93
C SER A 91 11.20 -21.16 6.43
N GLN A 92 11.09 -22.16 5.55
CA GLN A 92 10.69 -23.53 5.95
C GLN A 92 11.83 -24.31 6.66
N GLN A 93 13.06 -23.86 6.54
CA GLN A 93 14.25 -24.52 7.07
C GLN A 93 14.82 -23.85 8.33
N ARG A 94 14.21 -22.75 8.79
CA ARG A 94 14.66 -21.95 9.93
C ARG A 94 13.55 -21.76 10.95
N ASP A 95 13.94 -21.50 12.18
CA ASP A 95 13.01 -21.15 13.24
C ASP A 95 12.34 -19.79 12.98
N ALA A 96 11.14 -19.62 13.53
CA ALA A 96 10.32 -18.43 13.28
C ALA A 96 11.01 -17.11 13.73
N GLU A 97 11.78 -17.18 14.79
CA GLU A 97 12.58 -16.06 15.32
C GLU A 97 13.66 -15.64 14.33
N ASP A 98 14.41 -16.59 13.77
CA ASP A 98 15.46 -16.34 12.79
C ASP A 98 14.89 -15.73 11.50
N VAL A 99 13.75 -16.26 11.05
CA VAL A 99 13.03 -15.75 9.87
C VAL A 99 12.59 -14.30 10.09
N ARG A 100 12.08 -13.99 11.29
CA ARG A 100 11.66 -12.63 11.65
C ARG A 100 12.83 -11.66 11.69
N GLU A 101 13.95 -12.06 12.28
CA GLU A 101 15.17 -11.25 12.34
C GLU A 101 15.71 -10.97 10.94
N LEU A 102 15.76 -11.98 10.08
CA LEU A 102 16.18 -11.86 8.69
C LEU A 102 15.30 -10.86 7.93
N LEU A 103 13.97 -10.98 8.03
CA LEU A 103 13.04 -10.04 7.41
C LEU A 103 13.22 -8.62 7.95
N SER A 104 13.43 -8.45 9.26
CA SER A 104 13.64 -7.13 9.86
C SER A 104 14.89 -6.46 9.26
N ARG A 105 16.00 -7.18 9.17
CA ARG A 105 17.25 -6.69 8.57
C ARG A 105 17.08 -6.35 7.08
N TYR A 106 16.37 -7.19 6.34
CA TYR A 106 16.03 -6.92 4.94
C TYR A 106 15.22 -5.63 4.81
N PHE A 107 14.17 -5.46 5.59
CA PHE A 107 13.31 -4.28 5.53
C PHE A 107 14.06 -3.00 5.92
N ASP A 108 14.95 -3.06 6.90
CA ASP A 108 15.77 -1.93 7.31
C ASP A 108 16.79 -1.55 6.22
N THR A 109 17.37 -2.54 5.55
CA THR A 109 18.24 -2.34 4.38
C THR A 109 17.46 -1.68 3.25
N ALA A 110 16.26 -2.20 2.91
CA ALA A 110 15.43 -1.64 1.86
C ALA A 110 15.00 -0.18 2.18
N ARG A 111 14.53 0.10 3.40
CA ARG A 111 14.19 1.47 3.82
C ARG A 111 15.39 2.41 3.69
N THR A 112 16.56 1.99 4.13
CA THR A 112 17.77 2.81 4.12
C THR A 112 18.19 3.16 2.69
N ILE A 113 18.20 2.19 1.79
CA ILE A 113 18.56 2.40 0.38
C ILE A 113 17.52 3.28 -0.29
N ILE A 114 16.22 2.95 -0.21
CA ILE A 114 15.13 3.71 -0.82
C ILE A 114 15.14 5.17 -0.36
N ALA A 115 15.26 5.42 0.96
CA ALA A 115 15.31 6.76 1.52
C ALA A 115 16.55 7.55 1.05
N ARG A 116 17.72 6.92 0.95
CA ARG A 116 18.95 7.54 0.44
C ARG A 116 18.79 8.07 -0.98
N TYR A 117 18.06 7.35 -1.81
CA TYR A 117 17.70 7.79 -3.16
C TYR A 117 16.45 8.66 -3.21
N GLY A 118 15.91 9.05 -2.04
CA GLY A 118 14.77 9.96 -1.91
C GLY A 118 13.43 9.37 -2.34
N GLY A 119 13.30 8.07 -2.29
CA GLY A 119 12.05 7.34 -2.42
C GLY A 119 11.36 7.20 -1.06
N GLU A 120 10.09 6.88 -1.10
CA GLU A 120 9.27 6.58 0.08
C GLU A 120 8.77 5.14 0.01
N VAL A 121 9.00 4.36 1.08
CA VAL A 121 8.43 3.02 1.19
C VAL A 121 6.94 3.16 1.49
N GLU A 122 6.10 2.68 0.57
CA GLU A 122 4.67 2.71 0.77
C GLU A 122 4.21 1.58 1.68
N LYS A 123 4.68 0.36 1.42
CA LYS A 123 4.34 -0.80 2.26
C LYS A 123 5.28 -1.98 2.04
N PHE A 124 5.22 -2.91 3.00
CA PHE A 124 5.76 -4.26 2.86
C PHE A 124 4.60 -5.25 2.69
N ILE A 125 4.75 -6.23 1.79
CA ILE A 125 3.74 -7.23 1.46
C ILE A 125 4.39 -8.61 1.54
N GLY A 126 4.33 -9.26 2.71
CA GLY A 126 5.12 -10.45 2.97
C GLY A 126 6.61 -10.11 2.95
N ASP A 127 7.35 -10.68 2.03
CA ASP A 127 8.77 -10.43 1.75
C ASP A 127 9.01 -9.43 0.61
N ALA A 128 7.94 -8.84 0.05
CA ALA A 128 8.05 -7.80 -0.95
C ALA A 128 8.02 -6.39 -0.35
N VAL A 129 8.71 -5.45 -0.98
CA VAL A 129 8.66 -4.02 -0.70
C VAL A 129 8.07 -3.27 -1.88
N MET A 130 7.18 -2.34 -1.61
CA MET A 130 6.69 -1.34 -2.56
C MET A 130 7.20 0.03 -2.15
N ALA A 131 7.79 0.75 -3.10
CA ALA A 131 8.27 2.12 -2.90
C ALA A 131 7.91 3.02 -4.08
N VAL A 132 7.90 4.33 -3.82
CA VAL A 132 7.50 5.33 -4.80
C VAL A 132 8.43 6.54 -4.78
N TRP A 133 8.64 7.14 -5.96
CA TRP A 133 9.28 8.43 -6.17
C TRP A 133 8.32 9.37 -6.87
N GLY A 134 8.44 10.66 -6.62
CA GLY A 134 7.52 11.69 -7.15
C GLY A 134 6.43 12.08 -6.17
N VAL A 135 6.48 11.61 -4.93
CA VAL A 135 5.54 11.90 -3.84
C VAL A 135 6.34 12.18 -2.55
N PRO A 136 5.96 13.17 -1.74
CA PRO A 136 5.00 14.24 -1.99
C PRO A 136 5.51 15.28 -3.00
N THR A 137 6.81 15.30 -3.25
CA THR A 137 7.48 16.23 -4.17
C THR A 137 8.07 15.45 -5.34
N SER A 138 7.74 15.86 -6.57
CA SER A 138 8.35 15.31 -7.77
C SER A 138 9.65 16.03 -8.12
N ARG A 139 10.65 15.27 -8.57
CA ARG A 139 11.93 15.76 -9.08
C ARG A 139 12.19 15.18 -10.47
N GLU A 140 12.92 15.92 -11.29
CA GLU A 140 13.20 15.56 -12.67
C GLU A 140 13.92 14.19 -12.80
N ASN A 141 14.78 13.87 -11.83
CA ASN A 141 15.57 12.62 -11.83
C ASN A 141 14.99 11.51 -10.93
N ASP A 142 13.70 11.54 -10.60
CA ASP A 142 13.06 10.54 -9.74
C ASP A 142 13.16 9.12 -10.32
N ALA A 143 12.94 8.96 -11.62
CA ALA A 143 13.05 7.67 -12.29
C ALA A 143 14.48 7.10 -12.21
N GLU A 144 15.51 7.93 -12.46
CA GLU A 144 16.90 7.51 -12.36
C GLU A 144 17.27 7.09 -10.94
N ARG A 145 16.87 7.87 -9.94
CA ARG A 145 17.12 7.54 -8.53
C ARG A 145 16.43 6.25 -8.12
N ALA A 146 15.23 5.99 -8.63
CA ALA A 146 14.51 4.75 -8.37
C ALA A 146 15.25 3.54 -8.97
N VAL A 147 15.72 3.64 -10.21
CA VAL A 147 16.51 2.55 -10.84
C VAL A 147 17.81 2.30 -10.08
N ARG A 148 18.54 3.34 -9.71
CA ARG A 148 19.79 3.20 -8.91
C ARG A 148 19.52 2.57 -7.54
N ALA A 149 18.40 2.94 -6.87
CA ALA A 149 17.99 2.31 -5.62
C ALA A 149 17.69 0.82 -5.81
N ALA A 150 17.01 0.44 -6.90
CA ALA A 150 16.71 -0.96 -7.20
C ALA A 150 17.97 -1.79 -7.46
N LEU A 151 18.91 -1.26 -8.23
CA LEU A 151 20.19 -1.93 -8.50
C LEU A 151 20.97 -2.16 -7.21
N GLU A 152 21.13 -1.10 -6.39
CA GLU A 152 21.81 -1.22 -5.10
C GLU A 152 21.10 -2.19 -4.14
N LEU A 153 19.76 -2.21 -4.15
CA LEU A 153 18.99 -3.14 -3.31
C LEU A 153 19.24 -4.60 -3.73
N VAL A 154 19.22 -4.89 -5.01
CA VAL A 154 19.47 -6.24 -5.54
C VAL A 154 20.88 -6.72 -5.17
N ASP A 155 21.89 -5.86 -5.29
CA ASP A 155 23.27 -6.17 -4.92
C ASP A 155 23.41 -6.36 -3.39
N ALA A 156 22.80 -5.48 -2.60
CA ALA A 156 22.84 -5.56 -1.13
C ALA A 156 22.19 -6.85 -0.60
N ILE A 157 21.10 -7.31 -1.23
CA ILE A 157 20.45 -8.57 -0.83
C ILE A 157 21.27 -9.78 -1.24
N SER A 158 21.98 -9.73 -2.36
CA SER A 158 22.91 -10.78 -2.72
C SER A 158 24.05 -10.93 -1.70
N ALA A 159 24.64 -9.81 -1.27
CA ALA A 159 25.67 -9.79 -0.21
C ALA A 159 25.10 -10.26 1.14
N PHE A 160 23.88 -9.81 1.48
CA PHE A 160 23.20 -10.24 2.69
C PHE A 160 22.93 -11.74 2.72
N GLY A 161 22.56 -12.35 1.58
CA GLY A 161 22.37 -13.80 1.45
C GLY A 161 23.64 -14.57 1.79
N GLU A 162 24.81 -14.13 1.33
CA GLU A 162 26.10 -14.74 1.67
C GLU A 162 26.40 -14.62 3.18
N GLU A 163 26.16 -13.43 3.76
CA GLU A 163 26.40 -13.17 5.19
C GLU A 163 25.56 -14.08 6.11
N VAL A 164 24.29 -14.31 5.77
CA VAL A 164 23.38 -15.12 6.60
C VAL A 164 23.41 -16.61 6.28
N GLY A 165 24.36 -17.06 5.47
CA GLY A 165 24.49 -18.46 5.09
C GLY A 165 23.34 -18.96 4.19
N ALA A 166 22.78 -18.07 3.37
CA ALA A 166 21.74 -18.35 2.40
C ALA A 166 22.17 -17.85 0.99
N PRO A 167 23.21 -18.43 0.37
CA PRO A 167 23.79 -17.93 -0.88
C PRO A 167 22.81 -17.98 -2.07
N GLY A 168 21.68 -18.67 -1.95
CA GLY A 168 20.59 -18.67 -2.91
C GLY A 168 19.58 -17.53 -2.76
N LEU A 169 19.65 -16.74 -1.68
CA LEU A 169 18.77 -15.60 -1.47
C LEU A 169 19.15 -14.48 -2.44
N ARG A 170 18.19 -14.04 -3.23
CA ARG A 170 18.35 -12.95 -4.21
C ARG A 170 17.13 -12.05 -4.12
N ALA A 171 17.30 -10.77 -4.45
CA ALA A 171 16.16 -9.92 -4.77
C ALA A 171 15.91 -9.93 -6.28
N ARG A 172 14.68 -9.64 -6.68
CA ARG A 172 14.31 -9.24 -8.03
C ARG A 172 13.43 -8.01 -7.95
N ALA A 173 13.62 -7.08 -8.87
CA ALA A 173 12.91 -5.81 -8.84
C ALA A 173 12.26 -5.48 -10.18
N GLY A 174 11.14 -4.77 -10.11
CA GLY A 174 10.43 -4.23 -11.27
C GLY A 174 10.04 -2.78 -11.05
N LEU A 175 10.31 -1.91 -12.04
CA LEU A 175 9.98 -0.49 -11.98
C LEU A 175 9.17 -0.05 -13.18
N LEU A 176 8.19 0.80 -12.89
CA LEU A 176 7.44 1.52 -13.91
C LEU A 176 7.33 3.00 -13.58
N THR A 177 7.50 3.83 -14.59
CA THR A 177 7.32 5.27 -14.52
C THR A 177 6.11 5.68 -15.36
N GLY A 178 5.20 6.45 -14.81
CA GLY A 178 3.98 6.88 -15.48
C GLY A 178 2.99 7.57 -14.54
N GLU A 179 1.77 7.79 -15.04
CA GLU A 179 0.72 8.42 -14.27
C GLU A 179 0.07 7.44 -13.27
N ALA A 180 -0.12 7.90 -12.06
CA ALA A 180 -0.88 7.21 -11.02
C ALA A 180 -1.77 8.19 -10.23
N ALA A 181 -2.79 7.67 -9.58
CA ALA A 181 -3.57 8.42 -8.61
C ALA A 181 -2.80 8.46 -7.28
N VAL A 182 -2.52 9.66 -6.79
CA VAL A 182 -1.76 9.91 -5.56
C VAL A 182 -2.63 10.61 -4.54
N ASN A 183 -2.67 10.09 -3.32
CA ASN A 183 -3.34 10.72 -2.18
C ASN A 183 -2.30 11.39 -1.27
N LEU A 184 -2.17 12.71 -1.41
CA LEU A 184 -1.19 13.50 -0.67
C LEU A 184 -1.48 13.66 0.84
N GLY A 185 -2.67 13.29 1.28
CA GLY A 185 -3.06 13.34 2.70
C GLY A 185 -2.70 12.09 3.50
N VAL A 186 -2.02 11.13 2.87
CA VAL A 186 -1.64 9.84 3.46
C VAL A 186 -0.14 9.65 3.26
N SER A 187 0.56 9.32 4.32
CA SER A 187 1.94 8.81 4.27
C SER A 187 1.92 7.31 4.53
N GLY A 188 2.68 6.55 3.75
CA GLY A 188 2.67 5.10 3.82
C GLY A 188 1.53 4.47 3.00
N GLU A 189 0.90 3.43 3.52
CA GLU A 189 -0.05 2.60 2.78
C GLU A 189 -1.24 3.38 2.20
N GLY A 190 -1.53 3.15 0.91
CA GLY A 190 -2.64 3.79 0.19
C GLY A 190 -2.30 5.14 -0.45
N MET A 191 -1.02 5.52 -0.47
CA MET A 191 -0.56 6.78 -1.07
C MET A 191 -0.70 6.76 -2.60
N VAL A 192 -0.41 5.64 -3.26
CA VAL A 192 -0.44 5.50 -4.72
C VAL A 192 -1.32 4.35 -5.16
N ALA A 193 -2.17 4.60 -6.16
CA ALA A 193 -3.07 3.60 -6.72
C ALA A 193 -3.20 3.74 -8.25
N GLY A 194 -3.58 2.64 -8.90
CA GLY A 194 -3.85 2.60 -10.34
C GLY A 194 -3.22 1.41 -11.06
N ASP A 195 -3.42 1.36 -12.37
CA ASP A 195 -2.89 0.28 -13.21
C ASP A 195 -1.35 0.22 -13.23
N LEU A 196 -0.68 1.39 -13.10
CA LEU A 196 0.77 1.48 -12.98
C LEU A 196 1.31 0.62 -11.83
N VAL A 197 0.67 0.68 -10.65
CA VAL A 197 1.05 -0.08 -9.46
C VAL A 197 0.92 -1.59 -9.70
N ASN A 198 -0.24 -2.00 -10.25
CA ASN A 198 -0.49 -3.40 -10.54
C ASN A 198 0.46 -3.95 -11.60
N THR A 199 0.78 -3.14 -12.61
CA THR A 199 1.71 -3.54 -13.67
C THR A 199 3.15 -3.60 -13.18
N ALA A 200 3.59 -2.68 -12.32
CA ALA A 200 4.93 -2.72 -11.72
C ALA A 200 5.17 -4.01 -10.90
N SER A 201 4.18 -4.46 -10.14
CA SER A 201 4.25 -5.75 -9.43
C SER A 201 4.41 -6.95 -10.38
N ARG A 202 3.79 -6.89 -11.57
CA ARG A 202 3.91 -7.96 -12.57
C ARG A 202 5.26 -7.91 -13.28
N VAL A 203 5.79 -6.72 -13.54
CA VAL A 203 7.16 -6.54 -14.07
C VAL A 203 8.17 -7.13 -13.10
N GLN A 204 8.02 -6.87 -11.80
CA GLN A 204 8.85 -7.49 -10.76
C GLN A 204 8.75 -9.01 -10.79
N SER A 205 7.53 -9.57 -10.95
CA SER A 205 7.35 -11.02 -11.00
C SER A 205 7.96 -11.67 -12.25
N ALA A 206 8.08 -10.94 -13.36
CA ALA A 206 8.72 -11.37 -14.59
C ALA A 206 10.25 -11.28 -14.54
N ALA A 207 10.81 -10.49 -13.62
CA ALA A 207 12.25 -10.31 -13.49
C ALA A 207 12.94 -11.60 -13.02
N GLU A 208 14.10 -11.88 -13.59
CA GLU A 208 14.98 -12.95 -13.16
C GLU A 208 15.55 -12.66 -11.75
N PRO A 209 15.86 -13.69 -10.95
CA PRO A 209 16.54 -13.51 -9.67
C PRO A 209 17.86 -12.73 -9.82
N GLY A 210 18.07 -11.72 -9.00
CA GLY A 210 19.27 -10.89 -9.06
C GLY A 210 19.23 -9.80 -10.13
N THR A 211 18.06 -9.50 -10.71
CA THR A 211 17.94 -8.50 -11.77
C THR A 211 16.90 -7.43 -11.47
N VAL A 212 17.01 -6.33 -12.20
CA VAL A 212 16.06 -5.22 -12.21
C VAL A 212 15.45 -5.10 -13.60
N TYR A 213 14.12 -5.23 -13.70
CA TYR A 213 13.40 -5.02 -14.94
C TYR A 213 12.66 -3.68 -14.92
N VAL A 214 12.65 -3.00 -16.05
CA VAL A 214 11.90 -1.74 -16.22
C VAL A 214 11.04 -1.79 -17.49
N GLY A 215 9.95 -1.03 -17.49
CA GLY A 215 9.15 -0.83 -18.70
C GLY A 215 9.65 0.35 -19.55
N ASP A 216 9.06 0.51 -20.74
CA ASP A 216 9.46 1.53 -21.73
C ASP A 216 9.45 2.96 -21.16
N GLY A 217 8.45 3.32 -20.34
CA GLY A 217 8.37 4.65 -19.72
C GLY A 217 9.55 4.96 -18.79
N THR A 218 9.96 3.97 -17.98
CA THR A 218 11.14 4.12 -17.10
C THR A 218 12.42 4.19 -17.92
N ARG A 219 12.58 3.30 -18.91
CA ARG A 219 13.74 3.32 -19.81
C ARG A 219 13.86 4.68 -20.49
N ALA A 220 12.82 5.18 -21.14
CA ALA A 220 12.84 6.46 -21.85
C ALA A 220 13.21 7.65 -20.94
N ALA A 221 12.78 7.61 -19.67
CA ALA A 221 13.10 8.65 -18.68
C ALA A 221 14.55 8.57 -18.17
N THR A 222 15.29 7.47 -18.42
CA THR A 222 16.58 7.22 -17.75
C THR A 222 17.70 6.77 -18.70
N GLU A 223 17.43 6.54 -20.00
CA GLU A 223 18.40 6.02 -20.96
C GLU A 223 19.62 6.93 -21.21
N ALA A 224 19.53 8.21 -20.84
CA ALA A 224 20.67 9.11 -20.85
C ALA A 224 21.72 8.81 -19.75
N ALA A 225 21.30 8.13 -18.67
CA ALA A 225 22.13 7.88 -17.48
C ALA A 225 22.30 6.37 -17.16
N ILE A 226 21.42 5.53 -17.68
CA ILE A 226 21.41 4.07 -17.44
C ILE A 226 21.44 3.33 -18.77
N VAL A 227 22.32 2.35 -18.86
CA VAL A 227 22.40 1.45 -20.02
C VAL A 227 21.50 0.25 -19.78
N TYR A 228 20.71 -0.10 -20.77
CA TYR A 228 19.75 -1.20 -20.71
C TYR A 228 20.03 -2.27 -21.76
N GLU A 229 19.73 -3.50 -21.41
CA GLU A 229 19.63 -4.62 -22.33
C GLU A 229 18.16 -4.95 -22.58
N ASP A 230 17.80 -5.35 -23.80
CA ASP A 230 16.47 -5.80 -24.15
C ASP A 230 16.17 -7.14 -23.48
N ALA A 231 15.20 -7.17 -22.56
CA ALA A 231 14.74 -8.40 -21.92
C ALA A 231 13.61 -9.09 -22.71
N GLY A 232 13.15 -8.49 -23.81
CA GLY A 232 12.14 -9.05 -24.71
C GLY A 232 10.70 -8.67 -24.35
N LEU A 233 9.76 -9.37 -24.99
CA LEU A 233 8.33 -9.21 -24.78
C LEU A 233 7.84 -10.20 -23.72
N HIS A 234 7.16 -9.69 -22.71
CA HIS A 234 6.62 -10.48 -21.60
C HIS A 234 5.10 -10.39 -21.55
N GLU A 235 4.44 -11.54 -21.46
CA GLU A 235 3.00 -11.61 -21.17
C GLU A 235 2.76 -11.32 -19.68
N LEU A 236 2.23 -10.15 -19.37
CA LEU A 236 1.91 -9.77 -18.00
C LEU A 236 0.43 -10.09 -17.71
N LYS A 237 0.16 -10.81 -16.62
CA LYS A 237 -1.20 -11.25 -16.24
C LYS A 237 -2.19 -10.09 -16.27
N GLY A 238 -3.25 -10.20 -17.09
CA GLY A 238 -4.31 -9.19 -17.21
C GLY A 238 -3.94 -7.95 -18.05
N LYS A 239 -2.84 -8.01 -18.80
CA LYS A 239 -2.58 -7.08 -19.91
C LYS A 239 -3.01 -7.73 -21.21
N PRO A 240 -3.67 -6.97 -22.12
CA PRO A 240 -4.16 -7.52 -23.39
C PRO A 240 -3.05 -7.80 -24.41
N LEU A 241 -1.90 -7.15 -24.25
CA LEU A 241 -0.74 -7.26 -25.13
C LEU A 241 0.52 -7.50 -24.31
N PRO A 242 1.51 -8.23 -24.87
CA PRO A 242 2.81 -8.34 -24.26
C PRO A 242 3.49 -6.97 -24.10
N GLU A 243 4.15 -6.75 -22.98
CA GLU A 243 4.90 -5.55 -22.66
C GLU A 243 6.40 -5.79 -22.92
N ARG A 244 7.08 -4.84 -23.56
CA ARG A 244 8.54 -4.90 -23.69
C ARG A 244 9.19 -4.49 -22.38
N LEU A 245 10.12 -5.31 -21.92
CA LEU A 245 10.88 -5.05 -20.71
C LEU A 245 12.36 -4.91 -21.01
N TRP A 246 13.06 -4.21 -20.12
CA TRP A 246 14.48 -3.88 -20.21
C TRP A 246 15.15 -4.22 -18.87
N ARG A 247 16.39 -4.68 -18.91
CA ARG A 247 17.17 -4.99 -17.72
C ARG A 247 18.50 -4.23 -17.70
#